data_b50fbcc01812380b3b2678836bef919e
#
_entry.id   b50fbcc01812380b3b2678836bef919e
#
_cell.length_a   1.000
_cell.length_b   1.000
_cell.length_c   1.000
_cell.angle_alpha   90.00
_cell.angle_beta   90.00
_cell.angle_gamma   90.00
#
_symmetry.space_group_name_H-M   'P 1'
#
loop_
_entity.id
_entity.type
_entity.pdbx_description
1 polymer ?
#
loop_
_entity_poly.entity_id
_entity_poly.type
_entity_poly.pdbx_seq_one_letter_code
_entity_poly.pdbx_strand_id
1 'polypeptide(L)'
;IDMDKEALAPALGKLVSGLYIISLKHKDQEAGFLASWVQQAGFEPPMVSIAFNKERKAHFDLLTGGGKLVVNIMGKENGKTMSRFFKPAPETGSIFDELDTFTGITGVPILKDSVGYLEAEYFTEMETGDHLIVLAKVLGGALNSTEIEPSVHLRPDGFKY
;
A
#
# COMPACT_ATOMS: atom_id res chain seq x y z
N ILE A 1 -16.68 23.31 15.99
CA ILE A 1 -15.88 22.84 17.13
C ILE A 1 -14.42 23.12 16.83
N ASP A 2 -13.78 23.92 17.65
CA ASP A 2 -12.33 24.10 17.59
C ASP A 2 -11.63 22.82 18.03
N MET A 3 -10.77 22.31 17.16
CA MET A 3 -10.04 21.09 17.40
C MET A 3 -8.69 21.39 18.03
N ASP A 4 -8.43 20.85 19.22
CA ASP A 4 -7.10 20.92 19.83
C ASP A 4 -6.15 19.94 19.13
N LYS A 5 -5.47 20.41 18.11
CA LYS A 5 -4.55 19.61 17.32
C LYS A 5 -3.33 19.14 18.10
N GLU A 6 -2.87 19.90 19.09
CA GLU A 6 -1.72 19.51 19.91
C GLU A 6 -2.03 18.28 20.76
N ALA A 7 -3.23 18.22 21.32
CA ALA A 7 -3.68 17.04 22.08
C ALA A 7 -4.03 15.87 21.18
N LEU A 8 -4.61 16.14 20.00
CA LEU A 8 -5.09 15.11 19.08
C LEU A 8 -3.96 14.41 18.31
N ALA A 9 -2.92 15.14 17.93
CA ALA A 9 -1.82 14.61 17.09
C ALA A 9 -1.15 13.37 17.70
N PRO A 10 -0.71 13.36 18.97
CA PRO A 10 -0.10 12.18 19.55
C PRO A 10 -1.09 11.02 19.72
N ALA A 11 -2.36 11.31 19.99
CA ALA A 11 -3.38 10.27 20.10
C ALA A 11 -3.63 9.55 18.77
N LEU A 12 -3.78 10.31 17.69
CA LEU A 12 -3.91 9.74 16.33
C LEU A 12 -2.67 8.94 15.94
N GLY A 13 -1.49 9.40 16.32
CA GLY A 13 -0.24 8.69 16.06
C GLY A 13 -0.13 7.33 16.74
N LYS A 14 -0.94 7.06 17.77
CA LYS A 14 -1.01 5.77 18.46
C LYS A 14 -1.90 4.74 17.76
N LEU A 15 -2.61 5.13 16.73
CA LEU A 15 -3.31 4.17 15.89
C LEU A 15 -2.26 3.32 15.16
N VAL A 16 -2.15 2.07 15.58
CA VAL A 16 -1.15 1.14 15.06
C VAL A 16 -1.47 0.78 13.63
N SER A 17 -0.47 0.81 12.76
CA SER A 17 -0.58 0.29 11.40
C SER A 17 0.60 -0.62 11.08
N GLY A 18 0.50 -1.35 9.97
CA GLY A 18 1.64 -1.98 9.34
C GLY A 18 2.34 -1.05 8.36
N LEU A 19 3.26 -1.61 7.59
CA LEU A 19 3.88 -0.97 6.44
C LEU A 19 3.72 -1.89 5.22
N TYR A 20 3.39 -1.29 4.10
CA TYR A 20 3.05 -2.00 2.88
C TYR A 20 3.62 -1.28 1.67
N ILE A 21 3.95 -2.03 0.64
CA ILE A 21 4.16 -1.46 -0.70
C ILE A 21 2.96 -1.84 -1.55
N ILE A 22 2.29 -0.83 -2.07
CA ILE A 22 1.19 -1.03 -3.03
C ILE A 22 1.79 -1.02 -4.43
N SER A 23 1.67 -2.13 -5.14
CA SER A 23 2.09 -2.24 -6.54
C SER A 23 0.90 -2.02 -7.45
N LEU A 24 1.12 -1.29 -8.53
CA LEU A 24 0.12 -0.94 -9.53
C LEU A 24 0.68 -1.21 -10.93
N LYS A 25 -0.18 -1.61 -11.84
CA LYS A 25 0.17 -1.77 -13.24
C LYS A 25 -1.04 -1.49 -14.13
N HIS A 26 -0.82 -0.71 -15.16
CA HIS A 26 -1.79 -0.51 -16.24
C HIS A 26 -1.04 -0.47 -17.57
N LYS A 27 -1.34 -1.44 -18.47
CA LYS A 27 -0.57 -1.64 -19.70
C LYS A 27 0.91 -1.87 -19.34
N ASP A 28 1.83 -1.08 -19.90
CA ASP A 28 3.26 -1.21 -19.65
C ASP A 28 3.76 -0.31 -18.50
N GLN A 29 2.87 0.48 -17.91
CA GLN A 29 3.22 1.36 -16.79
C GLN A 29 3.07 0.66 -15.46
N GLU A 30 4.13 0.72 -14.67
CA GLU A 30 4.18 0.20 -13.31
C GLU A 30 4.49 1.32 -12.33
N ALA A 31 3.87 1.28 -11.17
CA ALA A 31 4.14 2.22 -10.09
C ALA A 31 3.96 1.52 -8.75
N GLY A 32 4.51 2.12 -7.72
CA GLY A 32 4.33 1.62 -6.37
C GLY A 32 4.57 2.72 -5.35
N PHE A 33 4.02 2.55 -4.18
CA PHE A 33 4.24 3.48 -3.08
C PHE A 33 4.14 2.79 -1.73
N LEU A 34 4.83 3.37 -0.76
CA LEU A 34 4.76 2.93 0.63
C LEU A 34 3.45 3.42 1.26
N ALA A 35 2.71 2.50 1.85
CA ALA A 35 1.44 2.78 2.50
C ALA A 35 1.43 2.23 3.93
N SER A 36 0.73 2.92 4.82
CA SER A 36 0.53 2.46 6.19
C SER A 36 -0.94 2.24 6.54
N TRP A 37 -1.85 2.89 5.83
CA TRP A 37 -3.29 2.76 6.13
C TRP A 37 -3.93 1.72 5.24
N VAL A 38 -3.67 0.46 5.58
CA VAL A 38 -4.24 -0.73 4.95
C VAL A 38 -4.90 -1.58 6.02
N GLN A 39 -6.14 -1.98 5.79
CA GLN A 39 -6.92 -2.74 6.75
C GLN A 39 -7.77 -3.79 6.07
N GLN A 40 -7.89 -4.96 6.69
CA GLN A 40 -8.88 -5.94 6.26
C GLN A 40 -10.28 -5.35 6.44
N ALA A 41 -11.14 -5.52 5.44
CA ALA A 41 -12.46 -4.88 5.39
C ALA A 41 -13.62 -5.86 5.13
N GLY A 42 -13.36 -7.17 5.11
CA GLY A 42 -14.40 -8.18 4.94
C GLY A 42 -13.85 -9.59 4.93
N PHE A 43 -14.71 -10.57 5.18
CA PHE A 43 -14.38 -11.99 5.12
C PHE A 43 -14.92 -12.67 3.85
N GLU A 44 -16.16 -12.35 3.49
CA GLU A 44 -16.84 -13.04 2.38
C GLU A 44 -17.60 -12.00 1.51
N PRO A 45 -17.00 -11.56 0.42
CA PRO A 45 -15.66 -11.86 -0.03
C PRO A 45 -14.58 -11.20 0.85
N PRO A 46 -13.33 -11.69 0.83
CA PRO A 46 -12.26 -10.99 1.51
C PRO A 46 -11.98 -9.65 0.83
N MET A 47 -11.97 -8.59 1.63
CA MET A 47 -11.79 -7.21 1.16
C MET A 47 -10.68 -6.54 1.96
N VAL A 48 -10.04 -5.55 1.34
CA VAL A 48 -9.09 -4.66 2.01
C VAL A 48 -9.45 -3.21 1.69
N SER A 49 -9.19 -2.32 2.66
CA SER A 49 -9.25 -0.88 2.45
C SER A 49 -7.84 -0.31 2.43
N ILE A 50 -7.59 0.66 1.55
CA ILE A 50 -6.29 1.29 1.37
C ILE A 50 -6.52 2.78 1.20
N ALA A 51 -5.88 3.60 2.03
CA ALA A 51 -5.96 5.05 1.89
C ALA A 51 -4.94 5.54 0.88
N PHE A 52 -5.42 6.23 -0.15
CA PHE A 52 -4.60 6.94 -1.14
C PHE A 52 -4.66 8.42 -0.81
N ASN A 53 -3.51 9.05 -0.56
CA ASN A 53 -3.45 10.50 -0.49
C ASN A 53 -3.84 11.07 -1.86
N LYS A 54 -4.69 12.10 -1.88
CA LYS A 54 -5.13 12.75 -3.14
C LYS A 54 -3.98 13.30 -3.98
N GLU A 55 -2.84 13.61 -3.36
CA GLU A 55 -1.62 14.00 -4.07
C GLU A 55 -1.06 12.88 -4.96
N ARG A 56 -1.45 11.62 -4.71
CA ARG A 56 -1.07 10.45 -5.51
C ARG A 56 -2.04 10.20 -6.66
N LYS A 57 -2.51 11.24 -7.32
CA LYS A 57 -3.47 11.11 -8.41
C LYS A 57 -3.00 10.16 -9.51
N ALA A 58 -1.73 10.23 -9.89
CA ALA A 58 -1.18 9.36 -10.94
C ALA A 58 -1.24 7.88 -10.55
N HIS A 59 -0.98 7.56 -9.28
CA HIS A 59 -1.12 6.19 -8.78
C HIS A 59 -2.59 5.73 -8.78
N PHE A 60 -3.48 6.59 -8.35
CA PHE A 60 -4.92 6.29 -8.37
C PHE A 60 -5.44 6.09 -9.79
N ASP A 61 -4.99 6.89 -10.76
CA ASP A 61 -5.37 6.74 -12.17
C ASP A 61 -4.85 5.41 -12.75
N LEU A 62 -3.64 4.97 -12.36
CA LEU A 62 -3.14 3.64 -12.73
C LEU A 62 -4.02 2.52 -12.15
N LEU A 63 -4.42 2.67 -10.91
CA LEU A 63 -5.31 1.69 -10.28
C LEU A 63 -6.64 1.58 -11.00
N THR A 64 -7.30 2.69 -11.23
CA THR A 64 -8.62 2.69 -11.89
C THR A 64 -8.53 2.27 -13.35
N GLY A 65 -7.43 2.60 -14.03
CA GLY A 65 -7.18 2.20 -15.42
C GLY A 65 -6.97 0.69 -15.57
N GLY A 66 -6.15 0.11 -14.69
CA GLY A 66 -5.83 -1.33 -14.71
C GLY A 66 -6.78 -2.19 -13.90
N GLY A 67 -7.39 -1.62 -12.87
CA GLY A 67 -8.33 -2.31 -11.98
C GLY A 67 -7.70 -3.28 -10.98
N LYS A 68 -6.39 -3.46 -11.01
CA LYS A 68 -5.68 -4.46 -10.19
C LYS A 68 -4.58 -3.82 -9.38
N LEU A 69 -4.32 -4.39 -8.21
CA LEU A 69 -3.23 -3.96 -7.34
C LEU A 69 -2.68 -5.16 -6.56
N VAL A 70 -1.50 -4.96 -6.00
CA VAL A 70 -0.93 -5.90 -5.02
C VAL A 70 -0.61 -5.13 -3.74
N VAL A 71 -1.00 -5.70 -2.62
CA VAL A 71 -0.56 -5.27 -1.29
C VAL A 71 0.59 -6.16 -0.89
N ASN A 72 1.81 -5.62 -0.89
CA ASN A 72 2.99 -6.33 -0.38
C ASN A 72 3.16 -5.98 1.09
N ILE A 73 3.12 -6.96 1.96
CA ILE A 73 3.23 -6.79 3.41
C ILE A 73 4.71 -6.70 3.77
N MET A 74 5.15 -5.56 4.30
CA MET A 74 6.55 -5.34 4.64
C MET A 74 6.87 -5.84 6.04
N GLY A 75 8.03 -6.44 6.15
CA GLY A 75 8.58 -6.94 7.41
C GLY A 75 9.68 -6.05 7.96
N LYS A 76 10.09 -6.32 9.19
CA LYS A 76 11.16 -5.59 9.89
C LYS A 76 12.49 -5.63 9.14
N GLU A 77 12.71 -6.64 8.30
CA GLU A 77 13.95 -6.81 7.53
C GLU A 77 13.90 -6.15 6.14
N ASN A 78 12.78 -5.54 5.76
CA ASN A 78 12.57 -4.97 4.42
C ASN A 78 12.93 -3.48 4.29
N GLY A 79 13.73 -2.94 5.21
CA GLY A 79 14.08 -1.52 5.18
C GLY A 79 14.72 -1.06 3.89
N LYS A 80 15.59 -1.88 3.30
CA LYS A 80 16.26 -1.58 2.02
C LYS A 80 15.25 -1.50 0.86
N THR A 81 14.34 -2.44 0.79
CA THR A 81 13.27 -2.45 -0.22
C THR A 81 12.35 -1.25 -0.05
N MET A 82 11.91 -0.99 1.18
CA MET A 82 11.05 0.17 1.46
C MET A 82 11.72 1.49 1.08
N SER A 83 13.03 1.63 1.30
CA SER A 83 13.76 2.85 0.99
C SER A 83 13.75 3.21 -0.49
N ARG A 84 13.59 2.23 -1.37
CA ARG A 84 13.47 2.47 -2.81
C ARG A 84 12.25 3.32 -3.15
N PHE A 85 11.19 3.21 -2.36
CA PHE A 85 9.93 3.92 -2.57
C PHE A 85 9.90 5.31 -1.91
N PHE A 86 10.94 5.71 -1.19
CA PHE A 86 11.12 7.09 -0.74
C PHE A 86 11.70 7.99 -1.84
N LYS A 87 12.31 7.39 -2.86
CA LYS A 87 12.91 8.12 -3.98
C LYS A 87 11.89 8.30 -5.09
N PRO A 88 12.04 9.34 -5.92
CA PRO A 88 11.19 9.50 -7.10
C PRO A 88 11.25 8.27 -8.01
N ALA A 89 10.16 8.04 -8.75
CA ALA A 89 10.15 7.02 -9.78
C ALA A 89 11.21 7.33 -10.85
N PRO A 90 11.80 6.29 -11.49
CA PRO A 90 12.77 6.52 -12.54
C PRO A 90 12.12 7.22 -13.75
N GLU A 91 12.89 8.02 -14.48
CA GLU A 91 12.40 8.68 -15.69
C GLU A 91 12.05 7.68 -16.79
N THR A 92 12.77 6.58 -16.86
CA THR A 92 12.55 5.49 -17.80
C THR A 92 12.52 4.15 -17.07
N GLY A 93 11.72 3.20 -17.56
CA GLY A 93 11.57 1.90 -16.94
C GLY A 93 10.61 1.90 -15.75
N SER A 94 10.72 0.88 -14.92
CA SER A 94 9.85 0.67 -13.76
C SER A 94 10.62 0.85 -12.46
N ILE A 95 9.93 1.34 -11.44
CA ILE A 95 10.45 1.38 -10.06
C ILE A 95 10.82 -0.03 -9.55
N PHE A 96 10.25 -1.07 -10.15
CA PHE A 96 10.51 -2.47 -9.78
C PHE A 96 11.70 -3.10 -10.50
N ASP A 97 12.32 -2.43 -11.47
CA ASP A 97 13.39 -3.03 -12.31
C ASP A 97 14.61 -3.49 -11.53
N GLU A 98 14.94 -2.82 -10.42
CA GLU A 98 16.07 -3.17 -9.56
C GLU A 98 15.69 -4.06 -8.37
N LEU A 99 14.45 -4.52 -8.32
CA LEU A 99 13.90 -5.31 -7.23
C LEU A 99 13.56 -6.72 -7.71
N ASP A 100 13.70 -7.69 -6.82
CA ASP A 100 13.24 -9.05 -7.08
C ASP A 100 11.73 -9.11 -7.02
N THR A 101 11.12 -9.42 -8.15
CA THR A 101 9.67 -9.53 -8.27
C THR A 101 9.25 -10.80 -8.99
N PHE A 102 8.01 -11.15 -8.81
CA PHE A 102 7.32 -12.16 -9.61
C PHE A 102 5.89 -11.67 -9.86
N THR A 103 5.16 -12.37 -10.68
CA THR A 103 3.74 -12.08 -10.96
C THR A 103 2.87 -13.27 -10.62
N GLY A 104 1.67 -13.00 -10.15
CA GLY A 104 0.64 -13.97 -9.89
C GLY A 104 -0.49 -13.85 -10.91
N ILE A 105 -1.72 -13.92 -10.40
CA ILE A 105 -2.94 -13.93 -11.23
C ILE A 105 -3.29 -12.57 -11.84
N THR A 106 -2.86 -11.47 -11.24
CA THR A 106 -3.18 -10.12 -11.74
C THR A 106 -2.15 -9.58 -12.73
N GLY A 107 -0.95 -10.16 -12.79
CA GLY A 107 0.15 -9.64 -13.58
C GLY A 107 0.83 -8.40 -12.99
N VAL A 108 0.38 -7.92 -11.84
CA VAL A 108 0.99 -6.81 -11.12
C VAL A 108 2.22 -7.30 -10.37
N PRO A 109 3.34 -6.52 -10.32
CA PRO A 109 4.56 -6.96 -9.63
C PRO A 109 4.33 -7.27 -8.15
N ILE A 110 4.86 -8.39 -7.71
CA ILE A 110 4.86 -8.85 -6.32
C ILE A 110 6.31 -8.86 -5.85
N LEU A 111 6.60 -8.25 -4.69
CA LEU A 111 7.94 -8.23 -4.12
C LEU A 111 8.25 -9.58 -3.45
N LYS A 112 9.30 -10.25 -3.92
CA LYS A 112 9.70 -11.56 -3.38
C LYS A 112 10.12 -11.51 -1.93
N ASP A 113 10.71 -10.41 -1.49
CA ASP A 113 11.20 -10.27 -0.12
C ASP A 113 10.12 -9.82 0.88
N SER A 114 8.90 -9.57 0.42
CA SER A 114 7.79 -9.26 1.32
C SER A 114 7.46 -10.45 2.22
N VAL A 115 6.87 -10.16 3.38
CA VAL A 115 6.35 -11.21 4.29
C VAL A 115 5.28 -12.04 3.60
N GLY A 116 4.46 -11.38 2.83
CA GLY A 116 3.38 -11.97 2.06
C GLY A 116 2.71 -10.90 1.19
N TYR A 117 1.75 -11.31 0.41
CA TYR A 117 1.09 -10.42 -0.53
C TYR A 117 -0.38 -10.78 -0.70
N LEU A 118 -1.14 -9.78 -1.09
CA LEU A 118 -2.53 -9.93 -1.51
C LEU A 118 -2.66 -9.31 -2.90
N GLU A 119 -3.20 -10.07 -3.84
CA GLU A 119 -3.60 -9.57 -5.14
C GLU A 119 -5.08 -9.18 -5.07
N ALA A 120 -5.41 -8.00 -5.54
CA ALA A 120 -6.75 -7.46 -5.35
C ALA A 120 -7.24 -6.70 -6.58
N GLU A 121 -8.55 -6.52 -6.62
CA GLU A 121 -9.26 -5.79 -7.66
C GLU A 121 -9.98 -4.59 -7.05
N TYR A 122 -9.80 -3.44 -7.67
CA TYR A 122 -10.52 -2.22 -7.30
C TYR A 122 -12.03 -2.46 -7.36
N PHE A 123 -12.73 -2.06 -6.31
CA PHE A 123 -14.16 -2.15 -6.22
C PHE A 123 -14.82 -0.77 -6.21
N THR A 124 -14.46 0.08 -5.24
CA THR A 124 -14.98 1.44 -5.10
C THR A 124 -14.05 2.28 -4.23
N GLU A 125 -14.36 3.55 -4.08
CA GLU A 125 -13.66 4.44 -3.16
C GLU A 125 -14.62 5.35 -2.42
N MET A 126 -14.14 5.89 -1.30
CA MET A 126 -14.84 6.87 -0.48
C MET A 126 -13.89 8.03 -0.21
N GLU A 127 -14.40 9.24 -0.36
CA GLU A 127 -13.62 10.45 -0.13
C GLU A 127 -13.65 10.86 1.34
N THR A 128 -12.50 11.33 1.88
CA THR A 128 -12.41 11.82 3.25
C THR A 128 -12.06 13.29 3.31
N GLY A 129 -11.55 13.96 2.48
CA GLY A 129 -11.04 15.32 2.48
C GLY A 129 -9.72 15.34 1.71
N ASP A 130 -8.66 14.81 2.29
CA ASP A 130 -7.35 14.74 1.66
C ASP A 130 -6.94 13.33 1.19
N HIS A 131 -7.78 12.33 1.44
CA HIS A 131 -7.55 10.94 1.02
C HIS A 131 -8.76 10.37 0.28
N LEU A 132 -8.48 9.30 -0.47
CA LEU A 132 -9.48 8.38 -1.01
C LEU A 132 -9.28 7.04 -0.33
N ILE A 133 -10.31 6.52 0.31
CA ILE A 133 -10.29 5.17 0.86
C ILE A 133 -10.75 4.20 -0.23
N VAL A 134 -9.79 3.52 -0.82
CA VAL A 134 -10.06 2.50 -1.84
C VAL A 134 -10.50 1.22 -1.15
N LEU A 135 -11.58 0.64 -1.63
CA LEU A 135 -12.03 -0.69 -1.24
C LEU A 135 -11.72 -1.65 -2.39
N ALA A 136 -11.01 -2.72 -2.08
CA ALA A 136 -10.59 -3.69 -3.08
C ALA A 136 -10.95 -5.12 -2.65
N LYS A 137 -11.36 -5.92 -3.62
CA LYS A 137 -11.68 -7.34 -3.41
C LYS A 137 -10.41 -8.15 -3.56
N VAL A 138 -10.09 -8.97 -2.58
CA VAL A 138 -8.93 -9.85 -2.61
C VAL A 138 -9.22 -11.03 -3.53
N LEU A 139 -8.34 -11.26 -4.50
CA LEU A 139 -8.45 -12.33 -5.49
C LEU A 139 -7.53 -13.51 -5.18
N GLY A 140 -6.45 -13.27 -4.47
CA GLY A 140 -5.46 -14.28 -4.13
C GLY A 140 -4.36 -13.71 -3.24
N GLY A 141 -3.45 -14.53 -2.84
CA GLY A 141 -2.32 -14.13 -2.01
C GLY A 141 -1.67 -15.31 -1.32
N ALA A 142 -0.53 -15.07 -0.72
CA ALA A 142 0.21 -16.07 0.03
C ALA A 142 1.25 -15.42 0.95
N LEU A 143 1.76 -16.18 1.90
CA LEU A 143 2.97 -15.82 2.62
C LEU A 143 4.19 -16.18 1.75
N ASN A 144 5.18 -15.29 1.74
CA ASN A 144 6.50 -15.54 1.17
C ASN A 144 7.49 -16.03 2.24
N SER A 145 7.24 -15.64 3.49
CA SER A 145 8.07 -16.03 4.63
C SER A 145 7.21 -16.25 5.86
N THR A 146 7.57 -17.26 6.65
CA THR A 146 6.98 -17.52 7.96
C THR A 146 7.88 -17.04 9.11
N GLU A 147 9.07 -16.53 8.80
CA GLU A 147 10.09 -16.14 9.77
C GLU A 147 10.20 -14.63 9.96
N ILE A 148 9.87 -13.85 8.93
CA ILE A 148 9.94 -12.40 8.99
C ILE A 148 8.67 -11.86 9.65
N GLU A 149 8.86 -11.08 10.71
CA GLU A 149 7.74 -10.41 11.37
C GLU A 149 7.27 -9.19 10.58
N PRO A 150 5.96 -8.98 10.44
CA PRO A 150 5.43 -7.75 9.85
C PRO A 150 5.90 -6.51 10.61
N SER A 151 6.16 -5.42 9.88
CA SER A 151 6.48 -4.13 10.49
C SER A 151 5.27 -3.56 11.21
N VAL A 152 5.54 -2.93 12.35
CA VAL A 152 4.55 -2.15 13.11
C VAL A 152 4.96 -0.69 13.03
N HIS A 153 4.04 0.17 12.66
CA HIS A 153 4.29 1.59 12.46
C HIS A 153 3.44 2.43 13.41
N LEU A 154 4.12 3.32 14.14
CA LEU A 154 3.52 4.33 15.00
C LEU A 154 4.09 5.69 14.59
N ARG A 155 3.31 6.74 14.78
CA ARG A 155 3.71 8.10 14.43
C ARG A 155 3.68 9.00 15.66
N PRO A 156 4.67 9.93 15.80
CA PRO A 156 4.61 10.92 16.88
C PRO A 156 3.52 11.98 16.64
N ASP A 157 3.14 12.20 15.38
CA ASP A 157 2.16 13.20 14.97
C ASP A 157 1.14 12.55 14.03
N GLY A 158 -0.12 12.55 14.45
CA GLY A 158 -1.21 11.93 13.69
C GLY A 158 -1.64 12.70 12.44
N PHE A 159 -1.07 13.88 12.20
CA PHE A 159 -1.32 14.67 10.99
C PHE A 159 -0.23 14.53 9.93
N LYS A 160 0.75 13.66 10.16
CA LYS A 160 1.87 13.37 9.25
C LYS A 160 2.09 11.86 9.14
N TYR A 161 2.64 11.45 8.00
CA TYR A 161 3.07 10.07 7.80
C TYR A 161 4.32 9.72 8.60
#